data_c1831a071146c28dcea661946e691804
#
_entry.id   c1831a071146c28dcea661946e691804
#
_cell.length_a   1.000
_cell.length_b   1.000
_cell.length_c   1.000
_cell.angle_alpha   90.00
_cell.angle_beta   90.00
_cell.angle_gamma   90.00
#
_symmetry.space_group_name_H-M   'P 1'
#
loop_
_entity.id
_entity.type
_entity.pdbx_description
1 polymer ?
#
loop_
_entity_poly.entity_id
_entity_poly.type
_entity_poly.pdbx_seq_one_letter_code
_entity_poly.pdbx_strand_id
1 'polypeptide(L)'
;MMPVRRLRGAALVLVLWLIVLLTSVIGAFVLTARVEQLQGSSGVDLVRGGELARAGVEYGLYRLAGTADRPAWVPDGRPYQWQFAGVPVQIRLWAESGKVDLNHADAGLLGALLVAAGASQQRAQQVAAAIIDWRDGDELPQPAGAEAAHYQAAGLPYGPANAYFQSTGELARVLGMDAGLMEAVAPWVTVWSQRTQPEALYAADAVLRAMGQDPALVHAQRQAAGQAA
;
A
#
# COMPACT_ATOMS: atom_id res chain seq x y z
N MET A 1 46.00 -64.27 45.70
CA MET A 1 44.65 -64.16 45.06
C MET A 1 44.10 -62.76 45.36
N MET A 2 44.15 -61.85 44.44
CA MET A 2 43.53 -60.50 44.65
C MET A 2 42.02 -60.59 44.33
N PRO A 3 41.15 -59.95 45.12
CA PRO A 3 39.71 -59.96 44.89
C PRO A 3 39.39 -59.02 43.73
N VAL A 4 38.73 -59.55 42.68
CA VAL A 4 38.19 -58.77 41.58
C VAL A 4 36.99 -58.03 42.13
N ARG A 5 37.15 -56.70 42.36
CA ARG A 5 36.10 -55.77 42.72
C ARG A 5 35.13 -55.64 41.56
N ARG A 6 33.94 -56.21 41.67
CA ARG A 6 32.89 -56.13 40.70
C ARG A 6 32.36 -54.69 40.62
N LEU A 7 32.66 -53.98 39.53
CA LEU A 7 32.11 -52.69 39.20
C LEU A 7 30.63 -52.79 38.73
N ARG A 8 29.75 -53.14 39.66
CA ARG A 8 28.31 -53.36 39.37
C ARG A 8 27.53 -52.01 39.20
N GLY A 9 28.10 -50.84 39.61
CA GLY A 9 27.44 -49.54 39.48
C GLY A 9 27.76 -48.78 38.17
N ALA A 10 28.90 -49.03 37.55
CA ALA A 10 29.35 -48.30 36.35
C ALA A 10 28.46 -48.61 35.12
N ALA A 11 27.96 -49.85 34.98
CA ALA A 11 27.08 -50.21 33.88
C ALA A 11 25.74 -49.45 33.90
N LEU A 12 25.19 -49.21 35.10
CA LEU A 12 23.89 -48.49 35.23
C LEU A 12 24.03 -47.02 34.88
N VAL A 13 25.14 -46.39 35.25
CA VAL A 13 25.46 -45.01 34.90
C VAL A 13 25.65 -44.87 33.39
N LEU A 14 26.33 -45.84 32.76
CA LEU A 14 26.57 -45.86 31.32
C LEU A 14 25.27 -46.03 30.51
N VAL A 15 24.34 -46.88 30.96
CA VAL A 15 23.02 -47.04 30.38
C VAL A 15 22.19 -45.73 30.55
N LEU A 16 22.24 -45.10 31.73
CA LEU A 16 21.55 -43.82 31.92
C LEU A 16 22.03 -42.72 30.98
N TRP A 17 23.34 -42.60 30.83
CA TRP A 17 23.97 -41.67 29.90
C TRP A 17 23.60 -41.97 28.45
N LEU A 18 23.53 -43.24 28.06
CA LEU A 18 23.13 -43.65 26.73
C LEU A 18 21.64 -43.29 26.44
N ILE A 19 20.75 -43.45 27.42
CA ILE A 19 19.34 -43.07 27.31
C ILE A 19 19.24 -41.52 27.17
N VAL A 20 19.96 -40.77 28.00
CA VAL A 20 19.96 -39.28 27.91
C VAL A 20 20.50 -38.81 26.57
N LEU A 21 21.56 -39.42 26.08
CA LEU A 21 22.11 -39.08 24.75
C LEU A 21 21.11 -39.39 23.64
N LEU A 22 20.51 -40.56 23.67
CA LEU A 22 19.54 -41.03 22.67
C LEU A 22 18.29 -40.13 22.66
N THR A 23 17.74 -39.79 23.83
CA THR A 23 16.59 -38.91 23.94
C THR A 23 16.91 -37.50 23.50
N SER A 24 18.13 -37.00 23.77
CA SER A 24 18.57 -35.68 23.28
C SER A 24 18.70 -35.63 21.75
N VAL A 25 19.25 -36.67 21.14
CA VAL A 25 19.35 -36.78 19.67
C VAL A 25 17.97 -36.87 19.00
N ILE A 26 17.06 -37.70 19.56
CA ILE A 26 15.70 -37.82 19.07
C ILE A 26 14.96 -36.49 19.23
N GLY A 27 15.10 -35.82 20.37
CA GLY A 27 14.49 -34.50 20.62
C GLY A 27 14.98 -33.44 19.64
N ALA A 28 16.28 -33.37 19.35
CA ALA A 28 16.85 -32.46 18.36
C ALA A 28 16.30 -32.75 16.96
N PHE A 29 16.24 -34.02 16.57
CA PHE A 29 15.70 -34.43 15.26
C PHE A 29 14.21 -34.04 15.08
N VAL A 30 13.39 -34.28 16.11
CA VAL A 30 11.95 -33.91 16.09
C VAL A 30 11.78 -32.39 15.98
N LEU A 31 12.59 -31.60 16.67
CA LEU A 31 12.55 -30.14 16.57
C LEU A 31 12.93 -29.67 15.16
N THR A 32 14.00 -30.22 14.58
CA THR A 32 14.43 -29.87 13.22
C THR A 32 13.36 -30.21 12.19
N ALA A 33 12.79 -31.43 12.26
CA ALA A 33 11.72 -31.87 11.35
C ALA A 33 10.47 -30.98 11.47
N ARG A 34 10.14 -30.52 12.66
CA ARG A 34 8.99 -29.63 12.87
C ARG A 34 9.22 -28.23 12.28
N VAL A 35 10.44 -27.69 12.41
CA VAL A 35 10.83 -26.42 11.79
C VAL A 35 10.81 -26.52 10.27
N GLU A 36 11.36 -27.58 9.69
CA GLU A 36 11.32 -27.82 8.24
C GLU A 36 9.89 -27.96 7.70
N GLN A 37 9.00 -28.64 8.43
CA GLN A 37 7.59 -28.75 8.05
C GLN A 37 6.88 -27.39 8.05
N LEU A 38 7.12 -26.55 9.07
CA LEU A 38 6.55 -25.20 9.17
C LEU A 38 7.09 -24.29 8.06
N GLN A 39 8.38 -24.36 7.76
CA GLN A 39 9.00 -23.58 6.67
C GLN A 39 8.50 -24.06 5.30
N GLY A 40 8.37 -25.34 5.08
CA GLY A 40 7.84 -25.89 3.83
C GLY A 40 6.39 -25.48 3.56
N SER A 41 5.51 -25.55 4.57
CA SER A 41 4.12 -25.10 4.43
C SER A 41 4.02 -23.60 4.15
N SER A 42 4.80 -22.77 4.85
CA SER A 42 4.83 -21.32 4.64
C SER A 42 5.31 -20.95 3.23
N GLY A 43 6.27 -21.68 2.66
CA GLY A 43 6.74 -21.47 1.30
C GLY A 43 5.67 -21.78 0.26
N VAL A 44 4.94 -22.89 0.42
CA VAL A 44 3.82 -23.26 -0.47
C VAL A 44 2.69 -22.24 -0.38
N ASP A 45 2.35 -21.79 0.82
CA ASP A 45 1.29 -20.80 1.03
C ASP A 45 1.63 -19.45 0.41
N LEU A 46 2.89 -18.99 0.47
CA LEU A 46 3.36 -17.79 -0.19
C LEU A 46 3.25 -17.87 -1.72
N VAL A 47 3.70 -18.98 -2.32
CA VAL A 47 3.57 -19.20 -3.77
C VAL A 47 2.11 -19.23 -4.17
N ARG A 48 1.28 -19.99 -3.45
CA ARG A 48 -0.17 -20.06 -3.71
C ARG A 48 -0.84 -18.69 -3.57
N GLY A 49 -0.50 -17.92 -2.54
CA GLY A 49 -0.99 -16.55 -2.35
C GLY A 49 -0.61 -15.64 -3.52
N GLY A 50 0.63 -15.73 -4.00
CA GLY A 50 1.12 -14.99 -5.16
C GLY A 50 0.35 -15.32 -6.45
N GLU A 51 0.11 -16.60 -6.72
CA GLU A 51 -0.66 -17.03 -7.89
C GLU A 51 -2.14 -16.61 -7.82
N LEU A 52 -2.75 -16.67 -6.62
CA LEU A 52 -4.10 -16.17 -6.40
C LEU A 52 -4.19 -14.65 -6.63
N ALA A 53 -3.22 -13.90 -6.15
CA ALA A 53 -3.16 -12.45 -6.36
C ALA A 53 -3.01 -12.11 -7.84
N ARG A 54 -2.11 -12.81 -8.55
CA ARG A 54 -1.93 -12.65 -10.00
C ARG A 54 -3.19 -12.97 -10.78
N ALA A 55 -3.84 -14.10 -10.48
CA ALA A 55 -5.12 -14.47 -11.10
C ALA A 55 -6.20 -13.41 -10.84
N GLY A 56 -6.22 -12.82 -9.62
CA GLY A 56 -7.11 -11.73 -9.27
C GLY A 56 -6.88 -10.48 -10.12
N VAL A 57 -5.62 -10.10 -10.37
CA VAL A 57 -5.27 -8.97 -11.24
C VAL A 57 -5.74 -9.22 -12.69
N GLU A 58 -5.40 -10.38 -13.25
CA GLU A 58 -5.78 -10.75 -14.62
C GLU A 58 -7.31 -10.79 -14.78
N TYR A 59 -8.02 -11.37 -13.81
CA TYR A 59 -9.48 -11.39 -13.83
C TYR A 59 -10.08 -9.98 -13.68
N GLY A 60 -9.51 -9.14 -12.84
CA GLY A 60 -9.92 -7.73 -12.70
C GLY A 60 -9.79 -6.97 -14.02
N LEU A 61 -8.66 -7.10 -14.72
CA LEU A 61 -8.44 -6.50 -16.04
C LEU A 61 -9.44 -7.02 -17.07
N TYR A 62 -9.69 -8.32 -17.09
CA TYR A 62 -10.72 -8.92 -17.97
C TYR A 62 -12.12 -8.38 -17.69
N ARG A 63 -12.46 -8.12 -16.42
CA ARG A 63 -13.76 -7.57 -16.02
C ARG A 63 -13.92 -6.08 -16.32
N LEU A 64 -12.81 -5.32 -16.47
CA LEU A 64 -12.86 -3.92 -16.91
C LEU A 64 -13.30 -3.78 -18.37
N ALA A 65 -13.00 -4.77 -19.23
CA ALA A 65 -13.34 -4.71 -20.64
C ALA A 65 -14.85 -4.79 -20.92
N GLY A 66 -15.63 -5.45 -20.05
CA GLY A 66 -17.07 -5.68 -20.27
C GLY A 66 -17.41 -6.34 -21.61
N THR A 67 -18.62 -6.83 -21.74
CA THR A 67 -19.24 -7.29 -23.01
C THR A 67 -20.73 -7.00 -22.93
N ALA A 68 -21.47 -7.14 -24.06
CA ALA A 68 -22.92 -6.97 -24.08
C ALA A 68 -23.64 -7.83 -23.01
N ASP A 69 -23.16 -9.06 -22.79
CA ASP A 69 -23.75 -10.01 -21.82
C ASP A 69 -23.13 -9.90 -20.41
N ARG A 70 -22.10 -9.07 -20.23
CA ARG A 70 -21.39 -8.95 -18.98
C ARG A 70 -20.94 -7.51 -18.77
N PRO A 71 -21.62 -6.75 -17.89
CA PRO A 71 -21.25 -5.37 -17.55
C PRO A 71 -19.79 -5.27 -17.04
N ALA A 72 -19.10 -4.21 -17.45
CA ALA A 72 -17.77 -3.88 -16.95
C ALA A 72 -17.80 -3.61 -15.43
N TRP A 73 -16.73 -3.98 -14.75
CA TRP A 73 -16.54 -3.55 -13.38
C TRP A 73 -16.16 -2.07 -13.32
N VAL A 74 -16.73 -1.35 -12.37
CA VAL A 74 -16.44 0.07 -12.17
C VAL A 74 -15.19 0.18 -11.28
N PRO A 75 -14.11 0.86 -11.74
CA PRO A 75 -12.87 0.97 -10.99
C PRO A 75 -12.90 2.15 -9.99
N ASP A 76 -13.84 2.13 -9.05
CA ASP A 76 -14.06 3.16 -8.02
C ASP A 76 -13.66 2.69 -6.61
N GLY A 77 -12.95 1.55 -6.51
CA GLY A 77 -12.48 0.99 -5.25
C GLY A 77 -13.47 0.07 -4.54
N ARG A 78 -14.70 -0.11 -5.08
CA ARG A 78 -15.65 -1.05 -4.48
C ARG A 78 -15.10 -2.48 -4.50
N PRO A 79 -15.40 -3.31 -3.50
CA PRO A 79 -14.94 -4.69 -3.46
C PRO A 79 -15.78 -5.58 -4.38
N TYR A 80 -15.11 -6.34 -5.23
CA TYR A 80 -15.69 -7.40 -6.03
C TYR A 80 -15.25 -8.75 -5.46
N GLN A 81 -16.21 -9.67 -5.29
CA GLN A 81 -15.93 -11.03 -4.81
C GLN A 81 -15.80 -11.97 -6.01
N TRP A 82 -14.79 -12.80 -5.98
CA TRP A 82 -14.54 -13.82 -6.96
C TRP A 82 -14.07 -15.11 -6.29
N GLN A 83 -14.30 -16.24 -6.91
CA GLN A 83 -13.78 -17.51 -6.43
C GLN A 83 -12.83 -18.11 -7.48
N PHE A 84 -11.63 -18.44 -7.06
CA PHE A 84 -10.66 -19.13 -7.89
C PHE A 84 -10.18 -20.41 -7.21
N ALA A 85 -10.35 -21.55 -7.89
CA ALA A 85 -10.01 -22.86 -7.35
C ALA A 85 -10.57 -23.14 -5.93
N GLY A 86 -11.80 -22.68 -5.66
CA GLY A 86 -12.46 -22.81 -4.36
C GLY A 86 -12.00 -21.84 -3.27
N VAL A 87 -11.08 -20.92 -3.58
CA VAL A 87 -10.59 -19.89 -2.65
C VAL A 87 -11.29 -18.56 -2.95
N PRO A 88 -11.88 -17.88 -1.94
CA PRO A 88 -12.45 -16.56 -2.15
C PRO A 88 -11.35 -15.51 -2.33
N VAL A 89 -11.47 -14.69 -3.39
CA VAL A 89 -10.56 -13.59 -3.72
C VAL A 89 -11.37 -12.30 -3.75
N GLN A 90 -10.95 -11.30 -2.99
CA GLN A 90 -11.52 -9.96 -3.06
C GLN A 90 -10.65 -9.10 -3.98
N ILE A 91 -11.28 -8.49 -4.99
CA ILE A 91 -10.62 -7.64 -5.98
C ILE A 91 -11.15 -6.22 -5.82
N ARG A 92 -10.26 -5.23 -5.80
CA ARG A 92 -10.60 -3.81 -5.85
C ARG A 92 -9.82 -3.16 -6.97
N LEU A 93 -10.48 -2.31 -7.73
CA LEU A 93 -9.89 -1.60 -8.86
C LEU A 93 -10.08 -0.10 -8.67
N TRP A 94 -9.05 0.67 -8.96
CA TRP A 94 -9.11 2.13 -8.95
C TRP A 94 -8.63 2.66 -10.30
N ALA A 95 -9.40 3.59 -10.86
CA ALA A 95 -8.95 4.33 -12.03
C ALA A 95 -8.00 5.45 -11.59
N GLU A 96 -6.87 5.59 -12.25
CA GLU A 96 -5.96 6.72 -12.01
C GLU A 96 -6.63 8.06 -12.34
N SER A 97 -7.57 8.07 -13.28
CA SER A 97 -8.38 9.26 -13.60
C SER A 97 -9.29 9.73 -12.46
N GLY A 98 -9.56 8.87 -11.47
CA GLY A 98 -10.30 9.21 -10.25
C GLY A 98 -9.45 9.79 -9.12
N LYS A 99 -8.13 9.91 -9.32
CA LYS A 99 -7.18 10.46 -8.34
C LYS A 99 -6.73 11.87 -8.71
N VAL A 100 -6.21 12.61 -7.74
CA VAL A 100 -5.64 13.95 -7.94
C VAL A 100 -4.22 13.80 -8.50
N ASP A 101 -3.98 14.37 -9.68
CA ASP A 101 -2.68 14.33 -10.33
C ASP A 101 -1.75 15.40 -9.75
N LEU A 102 -0.61 14.99 -9.17
CA LEU A 102 0.36 15.89 -8.54
C LEU A 102 0.97 16.85 -9.56
N ASN A 103 1.05 16.47 -10.82
CA ASN A 103 1.65 17.27 -11.87
C ASN A 103 0.68 18.25 -12.53
N HIS A 104 -0.64 18.03 -12.43
CA HIS A 104 -1.62 18.78 -13.21
C HIS A 104 -2.69 19.48 -12.35
N ALA A 105 -2.94 19.03 -11.12
CA ALA A 105 -3.91 19.65 -10.23
C ALA A 105 -3.47 21.06 -9.80
N ASP A 106 -4.43 21.96 -9.60
CA ASP A 106 -4.16 23.28 -9.06
C ASP A 106 -3.98 23.28 -7.52
N ALA A 107 -3.46 24.39 -6.98
CA ALA A 107 -3.23 24.52 -5.55
C ALA A 107 -4.52 24.42 -4.72
N GLY A 108 -5.66 24.83 -5.28
CA GLY A 108 -6.96 24.76 -4.62
C GLY A 108 -7.39 23.33 -4.39
N LEU A 109 -7.34 22.49 -5.44
CA LEU A 109 -7.70 21.07 -5.36
C LEU A 109 -6.73 20.28 -4.46
N LEU A 110 -5.41 20.56 -4.59
CA LEU A 110 -4.39 19.97 -3.72
C LEU A 110 -4.64 20.32 -2.25
N GLY A 111 -4.88 21.62 -1.95
CA GLY A 111 -5.19 22.08 -0.60
C GLY A 111 -6.46 21.45 -0.03
N ALA A 112 -7.53 21.38 -0.83
CA ALA A 112 -8.78 20.76 -0.41
C ALA A 112 -8.62 19.25 -0.11
N LEU A 113 -7.80 18.55 -0.92
CA LEU A 113 -7.48 17.15 -0.67
C LEU A 113 -6.71 16.97 0.65
N LEU A 114 -5.71 17.83 0.90
CA LEU A 114 -4.92 17.80 2.14
C LEU A 114 -5.79 18.07 3.38
N VAL A 115 -6.75 18.99 3.27
CA VAL A 115 -7.76 19.21 4.34
C VAL A 115 -8.63 17.98 4.54
N ALA A 116 -9.09 17.36 3.46
CA ALA A 116 -9.87 16.13 3.52
C ALA A 116 -9.06 14.96 4.13
N ALA A 117 -7.73 14.98 3.99
CA ALA A 117 -6.79 14.06 4.62
C ALA A 117 -6.47 14.40 6.09
N GLY A 118 -7.02 15.48 6.65
CA GLY A 118 -6.89 15.84 8.06
C GLY A 118 -5.89 16.97 8.37
N ALA A 119 -5.30 17.61 7.36
CA ALA A 119 -4.46 18.78 7.58
C ALA A 119 -5.30 19.99 7.99
N SER A 120 -4.73 20.88 8.83
CA SER A 120 -5.34 22.19 9.05
C SER A 120 -5.34 23.02 7.76
N GLN A 121 -6.27 23.95 7.62
CA GLN A 121 -6.40 24.80 6.43
C GLN A 121 -5.07 25.53 6.10
N GLN A 122 -4.40 26.07 7.11
CA GLN A 122 -3.11 26.75 6.92
C GLN A 122 -2.03 25.81 6.41
N ARG A 123 -1.90 24.62 7.03
CA ARG A 123 -0.92 23.62 6.61
C ARG A 123 -1.21 23.10 5.20
N ALA A 124 -2.46 22.85 4.88
CA ALA A 124 -2.87 22.39 3.55
C ALA A 124 -2.50 23.40 2.46
N GLN A 125 -2.68 24.70 2.73
CA GLN A 125 -2.27 25.77 1.81
C GLN A 125 -0.75 25.80 1.61
N GLN A 126 0.02 25.69 2.70
CA GLN A 126 1.49 25.66 2.64
C GLN A 126 2.00 24.45 1.85
N VAL A 127 1.51 23.26 2.16
CA VAL A 127 1.95 22.03 1.46
C VAL A 127 1.49 22.04 0.00
N ALA A 128 0.27 22.50 -0.30
CA ALA A 128 -0.19 22.61 -1.68
C ALA A 128 0.67 23.58 -2.50
N ALA A 129 1.03 24.74 -1.95
CA ALA A 129 1.93 25.68 -2.59
C ALA A 129 3.34 25.08 -2.78
N ALA A 130 3.87 24.39 -1.77
CA ALA A 130 5.15 23.69 -1.89
C ALA A 130 5.14 22.53 -2.90
N ILE A 131 3.98 21.88 -3.16
CA ILE A 131 3.82 20.90 -4.25
C ILE A 131 3.92 21.60 -5.61
N ILE A 132 3.36 22.79 -5.76
CA ILE A 132 3.46 23.56 -7.01
C ILE A 132 4.93 23.95 -7.25
N ASP A 133 5.59 24.55 -6.25
CA ASP A 133 7.01 24.93 -6.33
C ASP A 133 7.94 23.72 -6.55
N TRP A 134 7.58 22.55 -6.02
CA TRP A 134 8.35 21.33 -6.26
C TRP A 134 8.43 20.97 -7.74
N ARG A 135 7.34 21.19 -8.49
CA ARG A 135 7.20 20.71 -9.87
C ARG A 135 7.42 21.78 -10.95
N ASP A 136 7.36 23.06 -10.61
CA ASP A 136 7.64 24.12 -11.58
C ASP A 136 9.15 24.33 -11.77
N GLY A 137 9.53 25.04 -12.83
CA GLY A 137 10.93 25.14 -13.25
C GLY A 137 11.61 26.45 -12.85
N ASP A 138 10.95 27.29 -12.04
CA ASP A 138 11.53 28.56 -11.61
C ASP A 138 11.91 28.50 -10.11
N GLU A 139 12.42 29.62 -9.55
CA GLU A 139 12.81 29.72 -8.15
C GLU A 139 11.97 30.80 -7.39
N LEU A 140 10.80 31.13 -7.93
CA LEU A 140 9.90 32.12 -7.34
C LEU A 140 8.84 31.42 -6.48
N PRO A 141 8.92 31.50 -5.15
CA PRO A 141 7.98 30.76 -4.30
C PRO A 141 6.55 31.27 -4.51
N GLN A 142 5.62 30.32 -4.62
CA GLN A 142 4.20 30.61 -4.51
C GLN A 142 3.90 31.28 -3.15
N PRO A 143 2.82 32.04 -3.01
CA PRO A 143 2.38 32.52 -1.70
C PRO A 143 2.24 31.34 -0.72
N ALA A 144 3.04 31.34 0.34
CA ALA A 144 3.20 30.28 1.31
C ALA A 144 3.87 28.98 0.79
N GLY A 145 4.49 29.01 -0.38
CA GLY A 145 5.23 27.91 -0.97
C GLY A 145 6.67 27.77 -0.46
N ALA A 146 7.47 26.94 -1.10
CA ALA A 146 8.80 26.61 -0.62
C ALA A 146 9.78 26.30 -1.74
N GLU A 147 10.75 27.19 -1.92
CA GLU A 147 11.90 27.03 -2.79
C GLU A 147 13.16 26.61 -2.04
N ALA A 148 14.27 26.38 -2.73
CA ALA A 148 15.53 25.87 -2.20
C ALA A 148 15.97 26.53 -0.87
N ALA A 149 15.82 27.84 -0.75
CA ALA A 149 16.14 28.56 0.47
C ALA A 149 15.31 28.14 1.69
N HIS A 150 14.04 27.78 1.48
CA HIS A 150 13.14 27.31 2.54
C HIS A 150 13.52 25.91 3.03
N TYR A 151 13.89 25.01 2.11
CA TYR A 151 14.40 23.69 2.46
C TYR A 151 15.71 23.78 3.24
N GLN A 152 16.63 24.64 2.80
CA GLN A 152 17.88 24.90 3.52
C GLN A 152 17.64 25.46 4.92
N ALA A 153 16.72 26.43 5.07
CA ALA A 153 16.35 26.99 6.37
C ALA A 153 15.72 25.93 7.30
N ALA A 154 15.05 24.92 6.74
CA ALA A 154 14.53 23.77 7.46
C ALA A 154 15.59 22.69 7.78
N GLY A 155 16.87 22.93 7.40
CA GLY A 155 17.97 21.99 7.64
C GLY A 155 17.97 20.77 6.71
N LEU A 156 17.27 20.84 5.60
CA LEU A 156 17.22 19.77 4.60
C LEU A 156 18.39 19.90 3.62
N PRO A 157 19.08 18.78 3.26
CA PRO A 157 20.22 18.81 2.35
C PRO A 157 19.80 18.82 0.85
N TYR A 158 18.53 19.06 0.55
CA TYR A 158 17.94 19.10 -0.79
C TYR A 158 16.93 20.24 -0.89
N GLY A 159 16.55 20.60 -2.10
CA GLY A 159 15.50 21.53 -2.44
C GLY A 159 14.37 20.88 -3.24
N PRO A 160 13.45 21.68 -3.83
CA PRO A 160 12.46 21.17 -4.76
C PRO A 160 13.13 20.56 -5.99
N ALA A 161 12.42 19.70 -6.69
CA ALA A 161 12.97 19.01 -7.87
C ALA A 161 13.00 19.94 -9.10
N ASN A 162 12.22 21.01 -9.13
CA ASN A 162 11.99 21.90 -10.26
C ASN A 162 11.65 21.09 -11.54
N ALA A 163 10.90 20.00 -11.34
CA ALA A 163 10.49 19.06 -12.37
C ALA A 163 9.26 18.26 -11.92
N TYR A 164 8.51 17.75 -12.87
CA TYR A 164 7.36 16.90 -12.61
C TYR A 164 7.70 15.70 -11.72
N PHE A 165 6.80 15.40 -10.78
CA PHE A 165 6.86 14.19 -9.97
C PHE A 165 6.95 12.95 -10.86
N GLN A 166 7.94 12.10 -10.62
CA GLN A 166 8.09 10.82 -11.30
C GLN A 166 7.34 9.70 -10.56
N SER A 167 7.12 9.89 -9.27
CA SER A 167 6.37 8.97 -8.42
C SER A 167 5.62 9.71 -7.32
N THR A 168 4.53 9.13 -6.85
CA THR A 168 3.79 9.66 -5.69
C THR A 168 4.62 9.65 -4.41
N GLY A 169 5.64 8.78 -4.33
CA GLY A 169 6.57 8.70 -3.19
C GLY A 169 7.42 9.96 -2.98
N GLU A 170 7.67 10.73 -4.05
CA GLU A 170 8.41 12.00 -3.94
C GLU A 170 7.69 13.05 -3.10
N LEU A 171 6.36 12.94 -2.96
CA LEU A 171 5.55 13.80 -2.11
C LEU A 171 6.07 13.83 -0.66
N ALA A 172 6.65 12.74 -0.17
CA ALA A 172 7.26 12.68 1.16
C ALA A 172 8.46 13.64 1.34
N ARG A 173 9.02 14.16 0.27
CA ARG A 173 10.15 15.12 0.28
C ARG A 173 9.70 16.56 0.22
N VAL A 174 8.43 16.81 -0.08
CA VAL A 174 7.87 18.17 -0.16
C VAL A 174 7.85 18.80 1.24
N LEU A 175 8.29 20.04 1.35
CA LEU A 175 8.35 20.75 2.62
C LEU A 175 6.97 20.84 3.27
N GLY A 176 6.88 20.50 4.56
CA GLY A 176 5.63 20.46 5.32
C GLY A 176 4.85 19.14 5.24
N MET A 177 5.26 18.19 4.37
CA MET A 177 4.73 16.82 4.36
C MET A 177 5.33 16.02 5.52
N ASP A 178 4.50 15.34 6.30
CA ASP A 178 4.94 14.35 7.29
C ASP A 178 4.42 12.96 6.95
N ALA A 179 4.88 11.97 7.70
CA ALA A 179 4.51 10.57 7.45
C ALA A 179 3.00 10.32 7.59
N GLY A 180 2.33 10.96 8.56
CA GLY A 180 0.89 10.78 8.78
C GLY A 180 0.05 11.37 7.65
N LEU A 181 0.40 12.58 7.19
CA LEU A 181 -0.29 13.22 6.07
C LEU A 181 0.01 12.49 4.76
N MET A 182 1.25 12.01 4.58
CA MET A 182 1.62 11.20 3.42
C MET A 182 0.81 9.90 3.35
N GLU A 183 0.70 9.18 4.47
CA GLU A 183 -0.10 7.94 4.53
C GLU A 183 -1.58 8.21 4.22
N ALA A 184 -2.13 9.31 4.76
CA ALA A 184 -3.52 9.68 4.54
C ALA A 184 -3.83 10.09 3.09
N VAL A 185 -2.89 10.75 2.38
CA VAL A 185 -3.13 11.27 1.03
C VAL A 185 -2.68 10.31 -0.08
N ALA A 186 -1.71 9.44 0.18
CA ALA A 186 -1.10 8.54 -0.80
C ALA A 186 -2.11 7.73 -1.65
N PRO A 187 -3.23 7.20 -1.10
CA PRO A 187 -4.21 6.46 -1.90
C PRO A 187 -4.94 7.31 -2.96
N TRP A 188 -4.96 8.64 -2.79
CA TRP A 188 -5.81 9.57 -3.54
C TRP A 188 -5.04 10.43 -4.55
N VAL A 189 -3.72 10.27 -4.63
CA VAL A 189 -2.87 11.01 -5.57
C VAL A 189 -2.30 10.09 -6.64
N THR A 190 -1.93 10.68 -7.77
CA THR A 190 -1.28 10.01 -8.90
C THR A 190 -0.33 10.96 -9.62
N VAL A 191 0.50 10.41 -10.50
CA VAL A 191 1.32 11.15 -11.47
C VAL A 191 1.02 10.73 -12.92
N TRP A 192 -0.04 9.90 -13.10
CA TRP A 192 -0.28 9.20 -14.37
C TRP A 192 -1.56 9.63 -15.09
N SER A 193 -2.47 10.34 -14.43
CA SER A 193 -3.77 10.66 -15.03
C SER A 193 -3.71 11.77 -16.08
N GLN A 194 -2.71 12.64 -16.00
CA GLN A 194 -2.55 13.84 -16.85
C GLN A 194 -3.77 14.77 -16.85
N ARG A 195 -4.55 14.77 -15.76
CA ARG A 195 -5.80 15.51 -15.65
C ARG A 195 -5.66 16.62 -14.60
N THR A 196 -6.20 17.77 -14.92
CA THR A 196 -6.29 18.88 -13.97
C THR A 196 -7.39 18.65 -12.92
N GLN A 197 -8.43 17.88 -13.29
CA GLN A 197 -9.53 17.51 -12.39
C GLN A 197 -9.79 16.00 -12.47
N PRO A 198 -9.97 15.32 -11.33
CA PRO A 198 -10.35 13.91 -11.31
C PRO A 198 -11.73 13.67 -11.91
N GLU A 199 -11.95 12.46 -12.45
CA GLU A 199 -13.28 12.03 -12.86
C GLU A 199 -14.11 11.60 -11.66
N ALA A 200 -15.19 12.34 -11.38
CA ALA A 200 -16.08 12.07 -10.26
C ALA A 200 -16.63 10.63 -10.26
N LEU A 201 -16.83 10.04 -11.45
CA LEU A 201 -17.35 8.68 -11.62
C LEU A 201 -16.45 7.63 -10.94
N TYR A 202 -15.14 7.88 -10.84
CA TYR A 202 -14.16 6.93 -10.28
C TYR A 202 -13.50 7.44 -8.99
N ALA A 203 -13.75 8.69 -8.62
CA ALA A 203 -13.11 9.34 -7.49
C ALA A 203 -13.61 8.77 -6.15
N ALA A 204 -12.70 8.62 -5.20
CA ALA A 204 -13.05 8.25 -3.83
C ALA A 204 -13.68 9.44 -3.08
N ASP A 205 -14.35 9.16 -1.97
CA ASP A 205 -15.07 10.18 -1.17
C ASP A 205 -14.19 11.37 -0.75
N ALA A 206 -12.94 11.12 -0.39
CA ALA A 206 -12.00 12.18 -0.04
C ALA A 206 -11.73 13.11 -1.22
N VAL A 207 -11.57 12.54 -2.42
CA VAL A 207 -11.36 13.30 -3.66
C VAL A 207 -12.63 14.05 -4.06
N LEU A 208 -13.81 13.42 -3.96
CA LEU A 208 -15.09 14.09 -4.23
C LEU A 208 -15.29 15.31 -3.33
N ARG A 209 -15.01 15.19 -2.04
CA ARG A 209 -15.05 16.34 -1.10
C ARG A 209 -14.04 17.42 -1.50
N ALA A 210 -12.83 17.05 -1.91
CA ALA A 210 -11.83 18.00 -2.40
C ALA A 210 -12.29 18.74 -3.66
N MET A 211 -13.06 18.06 -4.53
CA MET A 211 -13.71 18.66 -5.70
C MET A 211 -14.95 19.50 -5.37
N GLY A 212 -15.35 19.60 -4.09
CA GLY A 212 -16.58 20.27 -3.67
C GLY A 212 -17.86 19.51 -4.02
N GLN A 213 -17.76 18.20 -4.30
CA GLN A 213 -18.91 17.36 -4.64
C GLN A 213 -19.41 16.56 -3.42
N ASP A 214 -20.70 16.34 -3.35
CA ASP A 214 -21.29 15.46 -2.33
C ASP A 214 -21.11 13.98 -2.74
N PRO A 215 -20.36 13.19 -1.97
CA PRO A 215 -20.17 11.76 -2.27
C PRO A 215 -21.50 10.99 -2.37
N ALA A 216 -22.51 11.33 -1.56
CA ALA A 216 -23.80 10.63 -1.57
C ALA A 216 -24.53 10.81 -2.91
N LEU A 217 -24.50 12.01 -3.48
CA LEU A 217 -25.09 12.28 -4.80
C LEU A 217 -24.39 11.51 -5.91
N VAL A 218 -23.04 11.50 -5.88
CA VAL A 218 -22.23 10.77 -6.88
C VAL A 218 -22.46 9.26 -6.76
N HIS A 219 -22.54 8.73 -5.54
CA HIS A 219 -22.85 7.30 -5.35
C HIS A 219 -24.25 6.95 -5.88
N ALA A 220 -25.25 7.78 -5.66
CA ALA A 220 -26.58 7.58 -6.23
C ALA A 220 -26.56 7.58 -7.78
N GLN A 221 -25.82 8.49 -8.39
CA GLN A 221 -25.65 8.53 -9.85
C GLN A 221 -24.96 7.26 -10.37
N ARG A 222 -23.90 6.80 -9.70
CA ARG A 222 -23.18 5.55 -10.07
C ARG A 222 -24.09 4.33 -9.98
N GLN A 223 -24.97 4.27 -8.96
CA GLN A 223 -25.95 3.17 -8.80
C GLN A 223 -27.00 3.21 -9.91
N ALA A 224 -27.53 4.38 -10.23
CA ALA A 224 -28.51 4.54 -11.30
C ALA A 224 -27.92 4.14 -12.68
N ALA A 225 -26.68 4.54 -12.97
CA ALA A 225 -25.99 4.16 -14.20
C ALA A 225 -25.70 2.65 -14.27
N GLY A 226 -25.35 2.01 -13.15
CA GLY A 226 -25.12 0.56 -13.09
C GLY A 226 -26.38 -0.31 -13.18
N GLN A 227 -27.57 0.27 -12.95
CA GLN A 227 -28.86 -0.42 -13.10
C GLN A 227 -29.43 -0.29 -14.52
N ALA A 228 -28.94 0.68 -15.29
CA ALA A 228 -29.38 0.96 -16.66
C ALA A 228 -28.56 0.22 -17.74
N ALA A 229 -27.46 -0.44 -17.34
CA ALA A 229 -26.55 -1.22 -18.17
C ALA A 229 -26.74 -2.73 -17.96
#